data_f0e875e71c403e010273b77e91118162
#
_entry.id   f0e875e71c403e010273b77e91118162
#
_cell.length_a   1.000
_cell.length_b   1.000
_cell.length_c   1.000
_cell.angle_alpha   90.00
_cell.angle_beta   90.00
_cell.angle_gamma   90.00
#
_symmetry.space_group_name_H-M   'P 1'
#
loop_
_entity.id
_entity.type
_entity.pdbx_description
1 polymer ?
#
loop_
_entity_poly.entity_id
_entity_poly.type
_entity_poly.pdbx_seq_one_letter_code
_entity_poly.pdbx_strand_id
1 'polypeptide(L)'
;MDRRQFSLATLALLGTAAHCSGEPWENEDGSWTVAVIGHTGRGDYGHGLDTVWSHLPKTTVKGVADADEAGLARELSKLGLDSVKGYSDYRIMLRELQPDIVAICPRHVDQHRDMILAAVNAGARGIYVEKPFVQNLQQLDEVVKVCRESGTKLAVAHRNRYHPVLKTIDGLIGDGKIGRLLEIRGRGKGDGRGGAEDLWVLGSHVLNLMAYFGGSPTTCSATLYRQGRRVVNEDRVLGREGLGWLAGDELHANYRFARGVTGYFDSIANDGTQNQGFGLSLVGSQGRIQIWCDDSPLAMIFPGNPFESAASSNKALPISTAGVGLIEPIHGLHRKLHQHVIPVEDLLDSIRCDREPICGLEDAGATVEMICGVFESHRLGRTVKFPLVNRDHPLSKFG
;
A
#
# COMPACT_ATOMS: atom_id res chain seq x y z
N MET A 1 -1.26 -43.10 -5.37
CA MET A 1 -0.15 -42.19 -5.61
C MET A 1 0.06 -41.34 -4.38
N ASP A 2 1.23 -41.42 -3.82
CA ASP A 2 1.52 -41.24 -2.42
C ASP A 2 1.65 -39.78 -1.98
N ARG A 3 1.04 -39.44 -0.83
CA ARG A 3 0.98 -38.12 -0.20
C ARG A 3 2.23 -37.77 0.61
N ARG A 4 3.40 -38.33 0.32
CA ARG A 4 4.62 -38.26 1.16
C ARG A 4 5.84 -37.56 0.55
N GLN A 5 5.69 -36.71 -0.47
CA GLN A 5 6.84 -36.03 -1.08
C GLN A 5 6.77 -34.50 -1.05
N PHE A 6 6.06 -33.88 -0.09
CA PHE A 6 6.07 -32.42 0.10
C PHE A 6 6.53 -31.99 1.51
N SER A 7 7.53 -32.69 2.03
CA SER A 7 8.14 -32.30 3.32
C SER A 7 9.62 -32.62 3.30
N LEU A 8 10.43 -31.68 2.78
CA LEU A 8 11.87 -31.54 3.07
C LEU A 8 12.51 -30.47 2.15
N ALA A 9 12.05 -29.20 2.27
CA ALA A 9 12.80 -28.07 1.74
C ALA A 9 12.47 -26.79 2.55
N THR A 10 12.50 -26.90 3.88
CA THR A 10 12.30 -25.74 4.76
C THR A 10 13.25 -25.84 5.95
N LEU A 11 14.52 -25.70 5.67
CA LEU A 11 15.54 -25.37 6.69
C LEU A 11 16.82 -24.96 5.98
N ALA A 12 16.97 -23.70 5.64
CA ALA A 12 18.23 -22.96 5.50
C ALA A 12 17.97 -21.63 4.78
N LEU A 13 17.40 -20.63 5.46
CA LEU A 13 17.38 -19.25 5.00
C LEU A 13 17.55 -18.32 6.21
N LEU A 14 18.63 -18.55 6.95
CA LEU A 14 19.26 -17.55 7.78
C LEU A 14 20.49 -17.06 6.99
N GLY A 15 20.43 -15.84 6.48
CA GLY A 15 21.64 -15.09 6.10
C GLY A 15 22.26 -15.44 4.75
N THR A 16 21.48 -15.45 3.66
CA THR A 16 22.07 -15.22 2.34
C THR A 16 21.50 -13.91 1.80
N ALA A 17 22.33 -12.87 1.74
CA ALA A 17 22.12 -11.82 0.76
C ALA A 17 21.89 -12.53 -0.58
N ALA A 18 20.71 -12.36 -1.17
CA ALA A 18 20.45 -12.87 -2.51
C ALA A 18 21.54 -12.29 -3.42
N HIS A 19 22.43 -13.15 -3.91
CA HIS A 19 23.37 -12.75 -4.94
C HIS A 19 22.52 -12.44 -6.18
N CYS A 20 22.45 -11.17 -6.55
CA CYS A 20 21.86 -10.75 -7.80
C CYS A 20 22.62 -11.44 -8.94
N SER A 21 21.96 -12.29 -9.72
CA SER A 21 22.57 -13.08 -10.80
C SER A 21 22.55 -12.36 -12.16
N GLY A 22 22.23 -11.05 -12.18
CA GLY A 22 22.29 -10.20 -13.37
C GLY A 22 23.50 -9.27 -13.32
N GLU A 23 23.94 -8.74 -14.45
CA GLU A 23 24.88 -7.61 -14.44
C GLU A 23 24.25 -6.47 -13.63
N PRO A 24 24.96 -5.92 -12.64
CA PRO A 24 24.38 -4.92 -11.75
C PRO A 24 24.09 -3.66 -12.56
N TRP A 25 22.83 -3.28 -12.61
CA TRP A 25 22.40 -1.99 -13.14
C TRP A 25 22.77 -0.92 -12.10
N GLU A 26 24.03 -0.56 -12.06
CA GLU A 26 24.54 0.55 -11.27
C GLU A 26 25.20 1.53 -12.25
N ASN A 27 25.06 2.85 -12.01
CA ASN A 27 25.94 3.82 -12.63
C ASN A 27 27.38 3.46 -12.23
N GLU A 28 28.39 3.90 -12.98
CA GLU A 28 29.79 3.55 -12.73
C GLU A 28 30.25 3.79 -11.27
N ASP A 29 29.60 4.71 -10.55
CA ASP A 29 29.83 5.02 -9.13
C ASP A 29 28.80 4.35 -8.19
N GLY A 30 27.88 3.54 -8.70
CA GLY A 30 26.81 2.88 -7.93
C GLY A 30 25.75 3.83 -7.38
N SER A 31 25.63 5.05 -7.93
CA SER A 31 24.63 6.05 -7.52
C SER A 31 23.39 6.05 -8.41
N TRP A 32 22.28 6.61 -7.89
CA TRP A 32 21.00 6.75 -8.57
C TRP A 32 20.63 8.21 -8.74
N THR A 33 20.25 8.60 -9.94
CA THR A 33 19.70 9.92 -10.22
C THR A 33 18.19 9.92 -9.99
N VAL A 34 17.69 10.95 -9.29
CA VAL A 34 16.28 11.04 -8.89
C VAL A 34 15.66 12.34 -9.39
N ALA A 35 14.44 12.24 -9.92
CA ALA A 35 13.57 13.38 -10.15
C ALA A 35 12.36 13.33 -9.22
N VAL A 36 12.02 14.45 -8.60
CA VAL A 36 10.91 14.59 -7.66
C VAL A 36 9.79 15.38 -8.32
N ILE A 37 8.58 14.82 -8.36
CA ILE A 37 7.39 15.50 -8.86
C ILE A 37 6.48 15.81 -7.67
N GLY A 38 6.22 17.10 -7.43
CA GLY A 38 5.23 17.63 -6.50
C GLY A 38 4.10 18.35 -7.24
N HIS A 39 3.10 18.79 -6.48
CA HIS A 39 2.06 19.68 -6.98
C HIS A 39 1.43 20.42 -5.80
N THR A 40 1.97 21.59 -5.51
CA THR A 40 1.49 22.47 -4.43
C THR A 40 0.02 22.81 -4.61
N GLY A 41 -0.79 22.65 -3.55
CA GLY A 41 -2.23 22.84 -3.56
C GLY A 41 -3.04 21.68 -4.17
N ARG A 42 -2.36 20.66 -4.73
CA ARG A 42 -3.00 19.44 -5.25
C ARG A 42 -2.28 18.17 -4.75
N GLY A 43 -2.19 18.02 -3.45
CA GLY A 43 -1.57 16.88 -2.80
C GLY A 43 -0.11 17.10 -2.40
N ASP A 44 0.42 18.29 -2.74
CA ASP A 44 1.75 18.75 -2.34
C ASP A 44 2.86 17.74 -2.67
N TYR A 45 3.70 17.43 -1.68
CA TYR A 45 4.78 16.45 -1.79
C TYR A 45 4.50 15.15 -1.00
N GLY A 46 3.21 14.86 -0.74
CA GLY A 46 2.78 13.64 -0.06
C GLY A 46 3.22 13.55 1.39
N HIS A 47 3.67 12.36 1.80
CA HIS A 47 4.03 12.02 3.18
C HIS A 47 5.54 11.84 3.37
N GLY A 48 6.36 12.62 2.66
CA GLY A 48 7.82 12.55 2.75
C GLY A 48 8.51 11.78 1.64
N LEU A 49 7.81 11.57 0.50
CA LEU A 49 8.40 10.93 -0.68
C LEU A 49 9.45 11.82 -1.36
N ASP A 50 9.40 13.10 -1.09
CA ASP A 50 10.38 14.12 -1.51
C ASP A 50 11.65 14.06 -0.69
N THR A 51 11.55 13.86 0.63
CA THR A 51 12.65 13.96 1.58
C THR A 51 13.44 12.67 1.80
N VAL A 52 12.88 11.51 1.43
CA VAL A 52 13.51 10.19 1.66
C VAL A 52 14.90 10.10 1.04
N TRP A 53 15.13 10.75 -0.07
CA TRP A 53 16.37 10.70 -0.85
C TRP A 53 17.58 11.26 -0.10
N SER A 54 17.38 12.20 0.82
CA SER A 54 18.45 12.71 1.70
C SER A 54 18.91 11.70 2.75
N HIS A 55 18.15 10.63 2.99
CA HIS A 55 18.48 9.55 3.92
C HIS A 55 19.20 8.37 3.23
N LEU A 56 19.37 8.41 1.92
CA LEU A 56 19.92 7.34 1.10
C LEU A 56 21.22 7.80 0.42
N PRO A 57 22.39 7.37 0.90
CA PRO A 57 23.68 7.95 0.50
C PRO A 57 24.03 7.73 -0.98
N LYS A 58 23.38 6.78 -1.65
CA LYS A 58 23.61 6.48 -3.08
C LYS A 58 22.54 7.07 -3.99
N THR A 59 21.77 8.06 -3.53
CA THR A 59 20.78 8.75 -4.36
C THR A 59 21.07 10.24 -4.46
N THR A 60 20.84 10.83 -5.62
CA THR A 60 21.05 12.25 -5.86
C THR A 60 19.84 12.84 -6.59
N VAL A 61 19.13 13.77 -5.95
CA VAL A 61 18.05 14.51 -6.60
C VAL A 61 18.65 15.47 -7.63
N LYS A 62 18.27 15.32 -8.90
CA LYS A 62 18.73 16.12 -10.04
C LYS A 62 17.73 17.18 -10.47
N GLY A 63 16.47 17.05 -10.13
CA GLY A 63 15.42 18.01 -10.44
C GLY A 63 14.19 17.85 -9.57
N VAL A 64 13.49 18.96 -9.39
CA VAL A 64 12.19 19.02 -8.73
C VAL A 64 11.23 19.72 -9.66
N ALA A 65 10.03 19.18 -9.83
CA ALA A 65 8.97 19.79 -10.61
C ALA A 65 7.76 20.11 -9.74
N ASP A 66 7.24 21.34 -9.87
CA ASP A 66 5.98 21.79 -9.30
C ASP A 66 5.39 22.89 -10.19
N ALA A 67 4.09 22.80 -10.51
CA ALA A 67 3.40 23.80 -11.32
C ALA A 67 3.22 25.14 -10.57
N ASP A 68 3.27 25.15 -9.23
CA ASP A 68 3.26 26.35 -8.41
C ASP A 68 4.70 26.83 -8.18
N GLU A 69 5.04 28.00 -8.73
CA GLU A 69 6.38 28.55 -8.67
C GLU A 69 6.86 28.82 -7.22
N ALA A 70 5.97 29.32 -6.38
CA ALA A 70 6.28 29.58 -4.96
C ALA A 70 6.45 28.27 -4.18
N GLY A 71 5.65 27.26 -4.50
CA GLY A 71 5.77 25.90 -3.97
C GLY A 71 7.10 25.27 -4.35
N LEU A 72 7.48 25.36 -5.62
CA LEU A 72 8.75 24.89 -6.12
C LEU A 72 9.94 25.51 -5.39
N ALA A 73 9.94 26.84 -5.26
CA ALA A 73 11.01 27.55 -4.56
C ALA A 73 11.13 27.13 -3.08
N ARG A 74 9.99 26.97 -2.39
CA ARG A 74 9.97 26.45 -1.00
C ARG A 74 10.53 25.04 -0.91
N GLU A 75 10.18 24.17 -1.86
CA GLU A 75 10.64 22.78 -1.85
C GLU A 75 12.14 22.67 -2.12
N LEU A 76 12.66 23.38 -3.09
CA LEU A 76 14.11 23.44 -3.34
C LEU A 76 14.89 23.88 -2.10
N SER A 77 14.43 24.94 -1.45
CA SER A 77 15.04 25.43 -0.19
C SER A 77 14.94 24.42 0.94
N LYS A 78 13.77 23.77 1.12
CA LYS A 78 13.55 22.72 2.13
C LYS A 78 14.51 21.54 1.95
N LEU A 79 14.76 21.14 0.71
CA LEU A 79 15.65 20.02 0.39
C LEU A 79 17.14 20.43 0.38
N GLY A 80 17.47 21.72 0.56
CA GLY A 80 18.84 22.22 0.47
C GLY A 80 19.42 22.07 -0.96
N LEU A 81 18.59 22.21 -1.97
CA LEU A 81 18.89 21.96 -3.38
C LEU A 81 18.92 23.26 -4.20
N ASP A 82 19.41 24.37 -3.64
CA ASP A 82 19.43 25.68 -4.30
C ASP A 82 20.17 25.68 -5.65
N SER A 83 21.07 24.71 -5.85
CA SER A 83 21.78 24.49 -7.12
C SER A 83 21.08 23.52 -8.08
N VAL A 84 19.98 22.89 -7.66
CA VAL A 84 19.21 21.95 -8.47
C VAL A 84 18.21 22.71 -9.31
N LYS A 85 18.09 22.32 -10.58
CA LYS A 85 17.14 22.96 -11.49
C LYS A 85 15.70 22.64 -11.09
N GLY A 86 14.91 23.69 -10.84
CA GLY A 86 13.47 23.62 -10.69
C GLY A 86 12.74 23.68 -12.02
N TYR A 87 11.58 22.99 -12.14
CA TYR A 87 10.77 22.93 -13.34
C TYR A 87 9.30 23.19 -13.01
N SER A 88 8.62 23.97 -13.82
CA SER A 88 7.16 24.16 -13.73
C SER A 88 6.37 23.02 -14.38
N ASP A 89 7.00 22.26 -15.28
CA ASP A 89 6.41 21.09 -15.96
C ASP A 89 7.31 19.86 -15.79
N TYR A 90 6.79 18.84 -15.11
CA TYR A 90 7.50 17.59 -14.89
C TYR A 90 7.84 16.83 -16.18
N ARG A 91 7.08 17.03 -17.27
CA ARG A 91 7.36 16.39 -18.57
C ARG A 91 8.63 16.93 -19.20
N ILE A 92 8.87 18.23 -19.02
CA ILE A 92 10.11 18.89 -19.45
C ILE A 92 11.27 18.37 -18.61
N MET A 93 11.12 18.35 -17.29
CA MET A 93 12.12 17.83 -16.37
C MET A 93 12.55 16.41 -16.73
N LEU A 94 11.58 15.52 -16.88
CA LEU A 94 11.84 14.09 -17.16
C LEU A 94 12.57 13.91 -18.50
N ARG A 95 12.18 14.65 -19.53
CA ARG A 95 12.81 14.60 -20.86
C ARG A 95 14.24 15.11 -20.85
N GLU A 96 14.52 16.19 -20.10
CA GLU A 96 15.86 16.77 -20.01
C GLU A 96 16.81 15.95 -19.13
N LEU A 97 16.32 15.43 -18.00
CA LEU A 97 17.15 14.76 -17.01
C LEU A 97 17.32 13.26 -17.21
N GLN A 98 16.33 12.60 -17.82
CA GLN A 98 16.27 11.13 -17.98
C GLN A 98 16.71 10.40 -16.70
N PRO A 99 16.03 10.64 -15.56
CA PRO A 99 16.45 10.14 -14.26
C PRO A 99 16.29 8.61 -14.18
N ASP A 100 17.13 7.95 -13.39
CA ASP A 100 16.97 6.52 -13.07
C ASP A 100 15.68 6.27 -12.30
N ILE A 101 15.31 7.19 -11.38
CA ILE A 101 14.18 7.04 -10.48
C ILE A 101 13.31 8.29 -10.50
N VAL A 102 12.00 8.09 -10.49
CA VAL A 102 11.02 9.17 -10.36
C VAL A 102 10.19 8.98 -9.09
N ALA A 103 10.21 10.00 -8.22
CA ALA A 103 9.32 10.11 -7.07
C ALA A 103 8.06 10.88 -7.47
N ILE A 104 6.90 10.23 -7.43
CA ILE A 104 5.59 10.83 -7.70
C ILE A 104 4.93 11.07 -6.36
N CYS A 105 5.03 12.31 -5.88
CA CYS A 105 4.70 12.66 -4.51
C CYS A 105 3.27 13.16 -4.27
N PRO A 106 2.53 13.78 -5.22
CA PRO A 106 1.21 14.33 -4.94
C PRO A 106 0.24 13.26 -4.42
N ARG A 107 -0.59 13.63 -3.41
CA ARG A 107 -1.64 12.73 -2.89
C ARG A 107 -2.86 12.63 -3.80
N HIS A 108 -3.02 13.56 -4.73
CA HIS A 108 -4.16 13.58 -5.65
C HIS A 108 -4.00 12.50 -6.73
N VAL A 109 -4.74 11.41 -6.56
CA VAL A 109 -4.62 10.17 -7.34
C VAL A 109 -4.93 10.34 -8.83
N ASP A 110 -5.72 11.34 -9.21
CA ASP A 110 -6.08 11.65 -10.60
C ASP A 110 -4.89 12.07 -11.47
N GLN A 111 -3.75 12.37 -10.85
CA GLN A 111 -2.52 12.77 -11.53
C GLN A 111 -1.53 11.61 -11.74
N HIS A 112 -1.63 10.56 -10.92
CA HIS A 112 -0.60 9.50 -10.85
C HIS A 112 -0.39 8.79 -12.18
N ARG A 113 -1.47 8.40 -12.86
CA ARG A 113 -1.40 7.69 -14.15
C ARG A 113 -0.56 8.46 -15.16
N ASP A 114 -0.81 9.74 -15.37
CA ASP A 114 -0.11 10.54 -16.37
C ASP A 114 1.36 10.78 -16.00
N MET A 115 1.64 10.96 -14.69
CA MET A 115 3.01 11.09 -14.18
C MET A 115 3.80 9.79 -14.34
N ILE A 116 3.18 8.63 -14.07
CA ILE A 116 3.78 7.31 -14.27
C ILE A 116 4.11 7.08 -15.75
N LEU A 117 3.14 7.33 -16.64
CA LEU A 117 3.37 7.17 -18.08
C LEU A 117 4.51 8.07 -18.60
N ALA A 118 4.58 9.30 -18.10
CA ALA A 118 5.67 10.21 -18.47
C ALA A 118 7.02 9.74 -17.94
N ALA A 119 7.08 9.20 -16.72
CA ALA A 119 8.29 8.63 -16.14
C ALA A 119 8.79 7.42 -16.92
N VAL A 120 7.89 6.49 -17.28
CA VAL A 120 8.22 5.32 -18.12
C VAL A 120 8.72 5.75 -19.49
N ASN A 121 8.05 6.71 -20.14
CA ASN A 121 8.45 7.24 -21.44
C ASN A 121 9.81 7.96 -21.44
N ALA A 122 10.22 8.48 -20.29
CA ALA A 122 11.55 9.08 -20.09
C ALA A 122 12.65 8.04 -19.79
N GLY A 123 12.31 6.75 -19.71
CA GLY A 123 13.25 5.66 -19.45
C GLY A 123 13.56 5.42 -17.99
N ALA A 124 12.71 5.89 -17.07
CA ALA A 124 12.91 5.63 -15.65
C ALA A 124 12.93 4.11 -15.34
N ARG A 125 13.94 3.67 -14.59
CA ARG A 125 14.09 2.28 -14.16
C ARG A 125 13.22 1.98 -12.93
N GLY A 126 12.99 2.99 -12.09
CA GLY A 126 12.19 2.89 -10.89
C GLY A 126 11.23 4.04 -10.72
N ILE A 127 10.05 3.74 -10.19
CA ILE A 127 9.04 4.73 -9.80
C ILE A 127 8.61 4.47 -8.38
N TYR A 128 8.67 5.50 -7.53
CA TYR A 128 8.10 5.47 -6.20
C TYR A 128 6.91 6.43 -6.15
N VAL A 129 5.70 5.91 -5.96
CA VAL A 129 4.47 6.69 -6.08
C VAL A 129 3.65 6.69 -4.80
N GLU A 130 3.07 7.86 -4.48
CA GLU A 130 2.14 8.03 -3.37
C GLU A 130 0.87 7.17 -3.54
N LYS A 131 0.27 6.80 -2.41
CA LYS A 131 -1.03 6.12 -2.36
C LYS A 131 -2.18 7.19 -2.26
N PRO A 132 -3.40 6.88 -2.73
CA PRO A 132 -3.81 5.68 -3.47
C PRO A 132 -3.15 5.56 -4.83
N PHE A 133 -3.02 4.33 -5.36
CA PHE A 133 -2.19 4.09 -6.53
C PHE A 133 -2.72 4.74 -7.82
N VAL A 134 -3.91 4.37 -8.25
CA VAL A 134 -4.62 4.91 -9.42
C VAL A 134 -6.11 5.01 -9.14
N GLN A 135 -6.83 5.79 -9.94
CA GLN A 135 -8.23 6.16 -9.71
C GLN A 135 -9.25 5.07 -10.07
N ASN A 136 -8.91 4.18 -11.00
CA ASN A 136 -9.78 3.11 -11.50
C ASN A 136 -8.96 2.00 -12.16
N LEU A 137 -9.66 0.93 -12.55
CA LEU A 137 -9.01 -0.25 -13.10
C LEU A 137 -8.54 -0.07 -14.54
N GLN A 138 -9.13 0.82 -15.33
CA GLN A 138 -8.63 1.13 -16.66
C GLN A 138 -7.24 1.77 -16.57
N GLN A 139 -7.07 2.75 -15.67
CA GLN A 139 -5.76 3.34 -15.40
C GLN A 139 -4.75 2.31 -14.87
N LEU A 140 -5.22 1.38 -14.01
CA LEU A 140 -4.39 0.27 -13.54
C LEU A 140 -3.86 -0.57 -14.70
N ASP A 141 -4.76 -0.99 -15.61
CA ASP A 141 -4.38 -1.83 -16.76
C ASP A 141 -3.35 -1.13 -17.66
N GLU A 142 -3.53 0.17 -17.91
CA GLU A 142 -2.58 0.98 -18.70
C GLU A 142 -1.21 1.07 -18.02
N VAL A 143 -1.17 1.37 -16.71
CA VAL A 143 0.08 1.47 -15.95
C VAL A 143 0.79 0.12 -15.88
N VAL A 144 0.07 -0.95 -15.57
CA VAL A 144 0.64 -2.31 -15.53
C VAL A 144 1.24 -2.69 -16.88
N LYS A 145 0.54 -2.39 -17.97
CA LYS A 145 1.01 -2.68 -19.34
C LYS A 145 2.34 -1.98 -19.60
N VAL A 146 2.39 -0.66 -19.45
CA VAL A 146 3.58 0.12 -19.82
C VAL A 146 4.79 -0.19 -18.94
N CYS A 147 4.58 -0.39 -17.62
CA CYS A 147 5.68 -0.76 -16.73
C CYS A 147 6.25 -2.15 -17.05
N ARG A 148 5.39 -3.12 -17.39
CA ARG A 148 5.84 -4.47 -17.81
C ARG A 148 6.57 -4.45 -19.16
N GLU A 149 6.08 -3.70 -20.12
CA GLU A 149 6.69 -3.58 -21.45
C GLU A 149 8.06 -2.89 -21.38
N SER A 150 8.26 -1.93 -20.47
CA SER A 150 9.52 -1.20 -20.28
C SER A 150 10.49 -1.86 -19.30
N GLY A 151 10.02 -2.79 -18.45
CA GLY A 151 10.80 -3.34 -17.34
C GLY A 151 10.93 -2.39 -16.13
N THR A 152 10.23 -1.25 -16.14
CA THR A 152 10.26 -0.28 -15.04
C THR A 152 9.69 -0.88 -13.76
N LYS A 153 10.45 -0.84 -12.66
CA LYS A 153 9.97 -1.30 -11.34
C LYS A 153 9.17 -0.18 -10.68
N LEU A 154 7.97 -0.50 -10.21
CA LEU A 154 7.09 0.47 -9.56
C LEU A 154 6.76 0.02 -8.15
N ALA A 155 6.98 0.89 -7.17
CA ALA A 155 6.67 0.69 -5.77
C ALA A 155 5.67 1.74 -5.29
N VAL A 156 4.61 1.30 -4.58
CA VAL A 156 3.58 2.17 -4.02
C VAL A 156 3.81 2.37 -2.52
N ALA A 157 3.59 3.59 -2.05
CA ALA A 157 3.88 4.02 -0.67
C ALA A 157 2.91 3.48 0.40
N HIS A 158 2.50 2.21 0.30
CA HIS A 158 1.82 1.48 1.36
C HIS A 158 2.81 1.05 2.45
N ARG A 159 3.38 2.01 3.20
CA ARG A 159 4.53 1.81 4.11
C ARG A 159 4.39 0.65 5.09
N ASN A 160 3.17 0.38 5.59
CA ASN A 160 2.94 -0.75 6.50
C ASN A 160 3.23 -2.11 5.84
N ARG A 161 3.10 -2.22 4.52
CA ARG A 161 3.40 -3.42 3.74
C ARG A 161 4.88 -3.79 3.75
N TYR A 162 5.74 -2.79 3.92
CA TYR A 162 7.20 -2.98 3.97
C TYR A 162 7.73 -3.28 5.38
N HIS A 163 6.85 -3.32 6.39
CA HIS A 163 7.29 -3.57 7.75
C HIS A 163 7.81 -5.01 7.91
N PRO A 164 9.09 -5.20 8.27
CA PRO A 164 9.71 -6.55 8.27
C PRO A 164 9.07 -7.52 9.28
N VAL A 165 8.35 -7.02 10.29
CA VAL A 165 7.60 -7.86 11.24
C VAL A 165 6.52 -8.70 10.57
N LEU A 166 6.05 -8.33 9.37
CA LEU A 166 5.04 -9.12 8.65
C LEU A 166 5.55 -10.54 8.35
N LYS A 167 6.85 -10.70 8.08
CA LYS A 167 7.48 -12.02 7.89
C LYS A 167 7.47 -12.84 9.18
N THR A 168 7.69 -12.19 10.33
CA THR A 168 7.58 -12.86 11.65
C THR A 168 6.14 -13.32 11.89
N ILE A 169 5.15 -12.48 11.56
CA ILE A 169 3.72 -12.82 11.69
C ILE A 169 3.36 -14.00 10.79
N ASP A 170 3.85 -14.03 9.53
CA ASP A 170 3.65 -15.17 8.63
C ASP A 170 4.23 -16.47 9.23
N GLY A 171 5.43 -16.40 9.81
CA GLY A 171 6.04 -17.52 10.51
C GLY A 171 5.18 -18.01 11.68
N LEU A 172 4.67 -17.09 12.52
CA LEU A 172 3.79 -17.42 13.65
C LEU A 172 2.48 -18.10 13.19
N ILE A 173 1.89 -17.64 12.09
CA ILE A 173 0.71 -18.28 11.49
C ILE A 173 1.06 -19.66 10.97
N GLY A 174 2.17 -19.79 10.22
CA GLY A 174 2.66 -21.05 9.67
C GLY A 174 2.98 -22.10 10.76
N ASP A 175 3.54 -21.66 11.88
CA ASP A 175 3.83 -22.49 13.06
C ASP A 175 2.58 -22.81 13.90
N GLY A 176 1.41 -22.32 13.52
CA GLY A 176 0.15 -22.58 14.23
C GLY A 176 0.02 -21.86 15.59
N LYS A 177 0.77 -20.77 15.82
CA LYS A 177 0.74 -20.04 17.11
C LYS A 177 -0.61 -19.43 17.44
N ILE A 178 -1.47 -19.22 16.45
CA ILE A 178 -2.88 -18.81 16.60
C ILE A 178 -3.85 -19.92 16.18
N GLY A 179 -3.37 -21.14 15.92
CA GLY A 179 -4.13 -22.23 15.31
C GLY A 179 -4.44 -21.96 13.83
N ARG A 180 -5.56 -22.50 13.35
CA ARG A 180 -6.01 -22.25 11.96
C ARG A 180 -6.51 -20.80 11.84
N LEU A 181 -5.99 -20.05 10.86
CA LEU A 181 -6.52 -18.72 10.53
C LEU A 181 -7.96 -18.85 9.99
N LEU A 182 -8.91 -18.22 10.67
CA LEU A 182 -10.34 -18.31 10.38
C LEU A 182 -10.84 -17.08 9.63
N GLU A 183 -10.42 -15.89 10.09
CA GLU A 183 -10.92 -14.61 9.63
C GLU A 183 -9.80 -13.55 9.62
N ILE A 184 -9.93 -12.59 8.70
CA ILE A 184 -9.16 -11.35 8.68
C ILE A 184 -10.16 -10.21 8.84
N ARG A 185 -10.05 -9.40 9.91
CA ARG A 185 -10.97 -8.29 10.19
C ARG A 185 -10.22 -6.98 10.08
N GLY A 186 -10.40 -6.27 8.98
CA GLY A 186 -9.88 -4.93 8.75
C GLY A 186 -10.86 -3.87 9.21
N ARG A 187 -10.32 -2.74 9.67
CA ARG A 187 -11.10 -1.58 10.06
C ARG A 187 -10.44 -0.29 9.58
N GLY A 188 -11.26 0.61 9.05
CA GLY A 188 -10.85 1.97 8.70
C GLY A 188 -10.53 2.81 9.93
N LYS A 189 -10.17 4.06 9.72
CA LYS A 189 -9.67 4.93 10.78
C LYS A 189 -10.75 5.41 11.75
N GLY A 190 -12.01 5.47 11.32
CA GLY A 190 -13.14 5.90 12.17
C GLY A 190 -13.24 7.41 12.39
N ASP A 191 -12.48 8.21 11.65
CA ASP A 191 -12.56 9.68 11.68
C ASP A 191 -13.67 10.21 10.74
N GLY A 192 -13.75 11.53 10.54
CA GLY A 192 -14.79 12.16 9.70
C GLY A 192 -14.77 11.77 8.22
N ARG A 193 -13.75 11.02 7.75
CA ARG A 193 -13.64 10.49 6.39
C ARG A 193 -14.28 9.12 6.20
N GLY A 194 -14.77 8.49 7.27
CA GLY A 194 -15.33 7.14 7.26
C GLY A 194 -16.22 6.85 6.05
N GLY A 195 -16.34 5.58 5.71
CA GLY A 195 -17.02 5.12 4.52
C GLY A 195 -16.14 5.18 3.27
N ALA A 196 -16.66 5.76 2.20
CA ALA A 196 -16.06 5.70 0.87
C ALA A 196 -14.73 6.46 0.75
N GLU A 197 -14.57 7.60 1.41
CA GLU A 197 -13.31 8.36 1.36
C GLU A 197 -12.20 7.61 2.12
N ASP A 198 -12.50 7.10 3.31
CA ASP A 198 -11.56 6.32 4.09
C ASP A 198 -11.13 5.03 3.37
N LEU A 199 -12.05 4.36 2.68
CA LEU A 199 -11.75 3.16 1.88
C LEU A 199 -10.57 3.39 0.92
N TRP A 200 -10.52 4.54 0.25
CA TRP A 200 -9.44 4.94 -0.65
C TRP A 200 -8.19 5.40 0.10
N VAL A 201 -8.35 6.34 1.04
CA VAL A 201 -7.20 7.09 1.58
C VAL A 201 -6.46 6.31 2.65
N LEU A 202 -7.18 5.66 3.56
CA LEU A 202 -6.62 4.94 4.70
C LEU A 202 -6.90 3.44 4.63
N GLY A 203 -8.12 3.06 4.28
CA GLY A 203 -8.53 1.67 4.10
C GLY A 203 -7.66 0.93 3.10
N SER A 204 -7.10 1.61 2.10
CA SER A 204 -6.15 1.01 1.16
C SER A 204 -4.94 0.37 1.83
N HIS A 205 -4.42 0.92 2.95
CA HIS A 205 -3.37 0.27 3.75
C HIS A 205 -3.84 -1.05 4.35
N VAL A 206 -5.06 -1.06 4.89
CA VAL A 206 -5.65 -2.24 5.52
C VAL A 206 -5.96 -3.32 4.48
N LEU A 207 -6.57 -2.94 3.35
CA LEU A 207 -6.89 -3.87 2.27
C LEU A 207 -5.63 -4.49 1.66
N ASN A 208 -4.55 -3.72 1.52
CA ASN A 208 -3.26 -4.23 1.06
C ASN A 208 -2.69 -5.29 2.02
N LEU A 209 -2.77 -5.07 3.34
CA LEU A 209 -2.36 -6.05 4.34
C LEU A 209 -3.31 -7.27 4.38
N MET A 210 -4.63 -7.07 4.18
CA MET A 210 -5.58 -8.18 4.08
C MET A 210 -5.24 -9.09 2.90
N ALA A 211 -4.90 -8.51 1.73
CA ALA A 211 -4.43 -9.27 0.57
C ALA A 211 -3.11 -10.00 0.83
N TYR A 212 -2.20 -9.39 1.59
CA TYR A 212 -0.95 -10.04 1.99
C TYR A 212 -1.18 -11.35 2.75
N PHE A 213 -2.00 -11.31 3.80
CA PHE A 213 -2.26 -12.50 4.63
C PHE A 213 -3.26 -13.47 3.98
N GLY A 214 -4.25 -12.96 3.26
CA GLY A 214 -5.30 -13.77 2.62
C GLY A 214 -4.93 -14.34 1.25
N GLY A 215 -3.93 -13.77 0.60
CA GLY A 215 -3.65 -13.99 -0.82
C GLY A 215 -4.58 -13.17 -1.70
N SER A 216 -4.56 -13.42 -3.01
CA SER A 216 -5.38 -12.67 -3.97
C SER A 216 -6.88 -12.74 -3.62
N PRO A 217 -7.61 -11.61 -3.68
CA PRO A 217 -9.05 -11.62 -3.49
C PRO A 217 -9.74 -12.36 -4.64
N THR A 218 -10.80 -13.11 -4.34
CA THR A 218 -11.56 -13.88 -5.33
C THR A 218 -12.98 -13.38 -5.51
N THR A 219 -13.60 -12.87 -4.44
CA THR A 219 -14.94 -12.28 -4.49
C THR A 219 -15.06 -11.14 -3.47
N CYS A 220 -16.01 -10.22 -3.75
CA CYS A 220 -16.41 -9.17 -2.82
C CYS A 220 -17.94 -9.08 -2.74
N SER A 221 -18.46 -8.92 -1.52
CA SER A 221 -19.84 -8.52 -1.24
C SER A 221 -19.83 -7.35 -0.30
N ALA A 222 -20.48 -6.22 -0.67
CA ALA A 222 -20.42 -5.01 0.12
C ALA A 222 -21.73 -4.21 0.05
N THR A 223 -21.96 -3.41 1.09
CA THR A 223 -23.04 -2.44 1.16
C THR A 223 -22.51 -1.12 1.71
N LEU A 224 -22.92 -0.02 1.08
CA LEU A 224 -22.65 1.34 1.52
C LEU A 224 -23.92 1.95 2.09
N TYR A 225 -23.73 2.75 3.15
CA TYR A 225 -24.80 3.49 3.80
C TYR A 225 -24.44 4.98 3.87
N ARG A 226 -25.48 5.80 3.91
CA ARG A 226 -25.39 7.22 4.19
C ARG A 226 -26.44 7.58 5.23
N GLN A 227 -25.99 8.02 6.41
CA GLN A 227 -26.88 8.36 7.52
C GLN A 227 -27.86 7.21 7.86
N GLY A 228 -27.33 5.96 7.91
CA GLY A 228 -28.08 4.76 8.27
C GLY A 228 -28.98 4.19 7.17
N ARG A 229 -29.14 4.83 6.00
CA ARG A 229 -29.87 4.27 4.86
C ARG A 229 -28.91 3.80 3.76
N ARG A 230 -29.34 2.81 2.98
CA ARG A 230 -28.56 2.32 1.83
C ARG A 230 -28.33 3.46 0.83
N VAL A 231 -27.09 3.58 0.34
CA VAL A 231 -26.69 4.56 -0.68
C VAL A 231 -27.45 4.32 -1.99
N VAL A 232 -27.87 5.41 -2.61
CA VAL A 232 -28.50 5.46 -3.93
C VAL A 232 -27.69 6.36 -4.87
N ASN A 233 -28.06 6.40 -6.15
CA ASN A 233 -27.34 7.15 -7.18
C ASN A 233 -27.17 8.65 -6.83
N GLU A 234 -28.17 9.27 -6.24
CA GLU A 234 -28.22 10.69 -5.88
C GLU A 234 -27.25 11.05 -4.73
N ASP A 235 -26.73 10.04 -4.02
CA ASP A 235 -25.77 10.24 -2.93
C ASP A 235 -24.33 10.41 -3.41
N ARG A 236 -24.10 10.25 -4.71
CA ARG A 236 -22.77 10.40 -5.29
C ARG A 236 -22.27 11.84 -5.17
N VAL A 237 -21.02 11.95 -4.76
CA VAL A 237 -20.28 13.22 -4.70
C VAL A 237 -18.91 13.04 -5.30
N LEU A 238 -18.31 14.12 -5.81
CA LEU A 238 -16.90 14.08 -6.17
C LEU A 238 -16.06 14.09 -4.89
N GLY A 239 -15.22 13.07 -4.77
CA GLY A 239 -14.29 12.93 -3.66
C GLY A 239 -13.18 13.96 -3.67
N ARG A 240 -12.61 14.20 -2.50
CA ARG A 240 -11.39 15.01 -2.37
C ARG A 240 -10.21 14.27 -3.00
N GLU A 241 -9.06 14.92 -3.09
CA GLU A 241 -7.79 14.34 -3.54
C GLU A 241 -7.87 13.60 -4.89
N GLY A 242 -8.80 14.04 -5.77
CA GLY A 242 -8.95 13.44 -7.09
C GLY A 242 -9.47 12.01 -7.10
N LEU A 243 -10.15 11.56 -6.04
CA LEU A 243 -10.64 10.18 -5.90
C LEU A 243 -11.76 9.78 -6.89
N GLY A 244 -12.32 10.76 -7.63
CA GLY A 244 -13.48 10.50 -8.48
C GLY A 244 -14.79 10.44 -7.69
N TRP A 245 -15.75 9.65 -8.16
CA TRP A 245 -17.05 9.51 -7.50
C TRP A 245 -16.97 8.72 -6.20
N LEU A 246 -17.52 9.25 -5.13
CA LEU A 246 -17.68 8.60 -3.83
C LEU A 246 -19.14 8.60 -3.42
N ALA A 247 -19.53 7.70 -2.52
CA ALA A 247 -20.85 7.70 -1.89
C ALA A 247 -20.80 6.93 -0.56
N GLY A 248 -21.46 7.48 0.46
CA GLY A 248 -21.60 6.84 1.77
C GLY A 248 -20.56 7.26 2.80
N ASP A 249 -21.04 7.34 4.04
CA ASP A 249 -20.27 7.64 5.26
C ASP A 249 -20.06 6.38 6.13
N GLU A 250 -20.59 5.23 5.66
CA GLU A 250 -20.45 3.92 6.28
C GLU A 250 -20.42 2.85 5.19
N LEU A 251 -19.55 1.85 5.36
CA LEU A 251 -19.50 0.67 4.49
C LEU A 251 -19.11 -0.59 5.25
N HIS A 252 -19.64 -1.71 4.77
CA HIS A 252 -19.31 -3.06 5.21
C HIS A 252 -19.01 -3.93 4.00
N ALA A 253 -17.84 -4.56 4.00
CA ALA A 253 -17.39 -5.41 2.92
C ALA A 253 -16.94 -6.78 3.42
N ASN A 254 -17.25 -7.81 2.63
CA ASN A 254 -16.80 -9.18 2.83
C ASN A 254 -16.02 -9.64 1.60
N TYR A 255 -14.83 -10.21 1.82
CA TYR A 255 -13.96 -10.74 0.77
C TYR A 255 -13.70 -12.23 0.98
N ARG A 256 -13.63 -12.99 -0.11
CA ARG A 256 -12.99 -14.31 -0.09
C ARG A 256 -11.62 -14.20 -0.70
N PHE A 257 -10.65 -14.87 -0.11
CA PHE A 257 -9.26 -14.87 -0.55
C PHE A 257 -8.82 -16.25 -1.05
N ALA A 258 -7.79 -16.27 -1.89
CA ALA A 258 -7.29 -17.48 -2.53
C ALA A 258 -6.77 -18.52 -1.53
N ARG A 259 -6.26 -18.10 -0.36
CA ARG A 259 -5.86 -19.01 0.74
C ARG A 259 -7.05 -19.61 1.50
N GLY A 260 -8.30 -19.36 1.06
CA GLY A 260 -9.51 -19.94 1.64
C GLY A 260 -10.05 -19.23 2.88
N VAL A 261 -9.41 -18.13 3.30
CA VAL A 261 -9.86 -17.30 4.42
C VAL A 261 -10.90 -16.27 3.98
N THR A 262 -11.80 -15.88 4.89
CA THR A 262 -12.73 -14.77 4.70
C THR A 262 -12.18 -13.51 5.36
N GLY A 263 -12.24 -12.39 4.66
CA GLY A 263 -11.94 -11.08 5.20
C GLY A 263 -13.19 -10.21 5.34
N TYR A 264 -13.19 -9.35 6.35
CA TYR A 264 -14.22 -8.34 6.59
C TYR A 264 -13.53 -6.99 6.67
N PHE A 265 -14.12 -5.98 6.08
CA PHE A 265 -13.63 -4.61 6.20
C PHE A 265 -14.80 -3.67 6.48
N ASP A 266 -14.65 -2.89 7.53
CA ASP A 266 -15.63 -1.91 7.98
C ASP A 266 -15.00 -0.52 8.03
N SER A 267 -15.73 0.49 7.57
CA SER A 267 -15.36 1.90 7.74
C SER A 267 -16.62 2.71 8.03
N ILE A 268 -16.62 3.44 9.15
CA ILE A 268 -17.74 4.21 9.64
C ILE A 268 -17.23 5.59 10.05
N ALA A 269 -17.87 6.64 9.54
CA ALA A 269 -17.49 8.01 9.88
C ALA A 269 -17.83 8.33 11.34
N ASN A 270 -16.86 8.94 12.04
CA ASN A 270 -17.03 9.40 13.42
C ASN A 270 -17.53 8.30 14.36
N ASP A 271 -16.97 7.10 14.26
CA ASP A 271 -17.40 5.89 14.96
C ASP A 271 -17.16 5.89 16.48
N GLY A 272 -16.55 6.96 17.01
CA GLY A 272 -16.28 7.12 18.46
C GLY A 272 -15.06 6.35 18.98
N THR A 273 -14.35 5.60 18.14
CA THR A 273 -13.16 4.82 18.55
C THR A 273 -11.89 5.67 18.68
N GLN A 274 -11.94 6.96 18.41
CA GLN A 274 -10.78 7.86 18.46
C GLN A 274 -9.58 7.36 17.63
N ASN A 275 -9.88 6.78 16.47
CA ASN A 275 -8.90 6.20 15.54
C ASN A 275 -8.18 4.93 16.05
N GLN A 276 -8.59 4.34 17.17
CA GLN A 276 -7.91 3.19 17.78
C GLN A 276 -8.13 1.86 17.02
N GLY A 277 -9.06 1.83 16.06
CA GLY A 277 -9.37 0.63 15.27
C GLY A 277 -8.57 0.49 13.98
N PHE A 278 -7.80 1.50 13.56
CA PHE A 278 -7.13 1.53 12.25
C PHE A 278 -6.11 0.40 12.10
N GLY A 279 -6.46 -0.63 11.34
CA GLY A 279 -5.62 -1.81 11.15
C GLY A 279 -6.43 -3.08 10.89
N LEU A 280 -5.87 -4.23 11.26
CA LEU A 280 -6.57 -5.51 11.09
C LEU A 280 -6.27 -6.50 12.22
N SER A 281 -7.20 -7.43 12.40
CA SER A 281 -7.10 -8.58 13.31
C SER A 281 -7.05 -9.87 12.52
N LEU A 282 -6.02 -10.69 12.72
CA LEU A 282 -5.90 -12.05 12.21
C LEU A 282 -6.45 -12.98 13.27
N VAL A 283 -7.66 -13.49 13.06
CA VAL A 283 -8.38 -14.30 14.06
C VAL A 283 -8.16 -15.78 13.75
N GLY A 284 -7.46 -16.44 14.63
CA GLY A 284 -7.22 -17.88 14.57
C GLY A 284 -8.08 -18.67 15.58
N SER A 285 -8.05 -20.01 15.50
CA SER A 285 -8.80 -20.88 16.39
C SER A 285 -8.22 -20.97 17.81
N GLN A 286 -6.95 -20.54 18.01
CA GLN A 286 -6.24 -20.63 19.30
C GLN A 286 -5.55 -19.32 19.69
N GLY A 287 -5.88 -18.23 19.04
CA GLY A 287 -5.32 -16.91 19.30
C GLY A 287 -5.68 -15.92 18.23
N ARG A 288 -5.32 -14.66 18.45
CA ARG A 288 -5.42 -13.61 17.44
C ARG A 288 -4.16 -12.76 17.41
N ILE A 289 -3.85 -12.20 16.24
CA ILE A 289 -2.81 -11.17 16.10
C ILE A 289 -3.53 -9.89 15.69
N GLN A 290 -3.31 -8.82 16.45
CA GLN A 290 -3.77 -7.48 16.13
C GLN A 290 -2.63 -6.70 15.51
N ILE A 291 -2.90 -6.05 14.37
CA ILE A 291 -1.98 -5.16 13.66
C ILE A 291 -2.63 -3.78 13.62
N TRP A 292 -1.90 -2.75 14.08
CA TRP A 292 -2.32 -1.35 13.99
C TRP A 292 -1.46 -0.64 12.95
N CYS A 293 -2.09 -0.08 11.93
CA CYS A 293 -1.36 0.68 10.93
C CYS A 293 -0.67 1.89 11.55
N ASP A 294 0.59 2.09 11.17
CA ASP A 294 1.43 3.23 11.59
C ASP A 294 1.81 3.27 13.07
N ASP A 295 1.58 2.20 13.81
CA ASP A 295 1.84 2.14 15.26
C ASP A 295 3.17 1.46 15.62
N SER A 296 3.59 1.57 16.88
CA SER A 296 4.79 0.92 17.41
C SER A 296 4.54 0.41 18.85
N PRO A 297 4.54 -0.92 19.09
CA PRO A 297 4.74 -1.99 18.10
C PRO A 297 3.61 -2.07 17.08
N LEU A 298 3.93 -2.44 15.84
CA LEU A 298 2.92 -2.61 14.80
C LEU A 298 1.91 -3.71 15.16
N ALA A 299 2.35 -4.77 15.84
CA ALA A 299 1.51 -5.94 16.10
C ALA A 299 1.71 -6.52 17.50
N MET A 300 0.61 -7.11 18.01
CA MET A 300 0.60 -7.89 19.23
C MET A 300 -0.12 -9.22 19.01
N ILE A 301 0.35 -10.29 19.66
CA ILE A 301 -0.34 -11.58 19.72
C ILE A 301 -1.10 -11.70 21.03
N PHE A 302 -2.32 -12.21 20.92
CA PHE A 302 -3.23 -12.55 22.03
C PHE A 302 -3.43 -14.07 21.99
N PRO A 303 -2.72 -14.86 22.84
CA PRO A 303 -2.88 -16.31 22.89
C PRO A 303 -4.22 -16.71 23.49
N GLY A 304 -4.67 -17.93 23.19
CA GLY A 304 -5.93 -18.50 23.71
C GLY A 304 -7.08 -18.36 22.70
N ASN A 305 -8.06 -19.26 22.83
CA ASN A 305 -9.21 -19.29 21.94
C ASN A 305 -10.01 -17.97 22.05
N PRO A 306 -10.08 -17.15 21.00
CA PRO A 306 -10.78 -15.85 21.06
C PRO A 306 -12.31 -15.98 21.21
N PHE A 307 -12.86 -17.19 21.11
CA PHE A 307 -14.29 -17.49 21.23
C PHE A 307 -14.68 -18.09 22.57
N GLU A 308 -13.75 -18.28 23.51
CA GLU A 308 -14.06 -18.74 24.87
C GLU A 308 -14.72 -17.65 25.71
N SER A 309 -15.72 -18.06 26.52
CA SER A 309 -16.49 -17.13 27.34
C SER A 309 -15.70 -16.58 28.55
N ALA A 310 -14.78 -17.34 29.10
CA ALA A 310 -13.81 -16.85 30.06
C ALA A 310 -12.76 -16.08 29.28
N ALA A 311 -12.75 -14.75 29.37
CA ALA A 311 -11.67 -13.95 28.86
C ALA A 311 -10.37 -14.57 29.35
N SER A 312 -9.67 -15.28 28.45
CA SER A 312 -8.40 -15.89 28.80
C SER A 312 -7.51 -14.75 29.30
N SER A 313 -7.08 -14.81 30.55
CA SER A 313 -6.18 -13.84 31.18
C SER A 313 -4.79 -13.81 30.57
N ASN A 314 -4.64 -14.39 29.39
CA ASN A 314 -3.40 -14.46 28.66
C ASN A 314 -2.98 -13.05 28.22
N LYS A 315 -1.89 -12.60 28.78
CA LYS A 315 -1.32 -11.28 28.51
C LYS A 315 -0.95 -11.15 27.03
N ALA A 316 -1.41 -10.09 26.41
CA ALA A 316 -0.97 -9.72 25.07
C ALA A 316 0.55 -9.48 25.03
N LEU A 317 1.23 -9.97 24.00
CA LEU A 317 2.66 -9.84 23.85
C LEU A 317 2.98 -9.11 22.52
N PRO A 318 3.91 -8.15 22.52
CA PRO A 318 4.33 -7.48 21.29
C PRO A 318 5.06 -8.47 20.37
N ILE A 319 4.94 -8.24 19.08
CA ILE A 319 5.68 -8.98 18.06
C ILE A 319 6.74 -8.03 17.47
N SER A 320 8.00 -8.44 17.55
CA SER A 320 9.11 -7.75 16.88
C SER A 320 9.64 -8.60 15.72
N THR A 321 10.61 -8.09 14.98
CA THR A 321 11.31 -8.87 13.95
C THR A 321 12.11 -10.04 14.53
N ALA A 322 12.47 -9.99 15.82
CA ALA A 322 13.13 -11.09 16.54
C ALA A 322 12.16 -12.14 17.08
N GLY A 323 10.84 -11.85 17.16
CA GLY A 323 9.84 -12.77 17.67
C GLY A 323 8.91 -12.16 18.71
N VAL A 324 8.11 -13.04 19.36
CA VAL A 324 7.10 -12.66 20.35
C VAL A 324 7.75 -12.30 21.68
N GLY A 325 7.40 -11.13 22.23
CA GLY A 325 7.88 -10.65 23.52
C GLY A 325 9.36 -10.22 23.54
N LEU A 326 10.01 -10.21 22.37
CA LEU A 326 11.41 -9.81 22.23
C LEU A 326 11.50 -8.33 21.81
N ILE A 327 12.63 -7.71 22.19
CA ILE A 327 12.92 -6.32 21.81
C ILE A 327 13.22 -6.27 20.30
N GLU A 328 12.75 -5.21 19.64
CA GLU A 328 13.01 -4.96 18.23
C GLU A 328 14.52 -4.68 18.01
N PRO A 329 15.25 -5.53 17.25
CA PRO A 329 16.68 -5.36 17.04
C PRO A 329 17.02 -4.30 15.99
N ILE A 330 16.09 -3.94 15.11
CA ILE A 330 16.34 -2.95 14.05
C ILE A 330 16.23 -1.56 14.65
N HIS A 331 17.36 -0.92 14.87
CA HIS A 331 17.39 0.42 15.44
C HIS A 331 16.66 1.44 14.55
N GLY A 332 15.71 2.19 15.15
CA GLY A 332 14.95 3.22 14.46
C GLY A 332 13.97 2.70 13.41
N LEU A 333 13.56 1.42 13.46
CA LEU A 333 12.66 0.79 12.48
C LEU A 333 11.42 1.63 12.18
N HIS A 334 10.69 2.07 13.20
CA HIS A 334 9.50 2.90 13.02
C HIS A 334 9.82 4.19 12.23
N ARG A 335 10.89 4.90 12.59
CA ARG A 335 11.31 6.11 11.87
C ARG A 335 11.71 5.81 10.43
N LYS A 336 12.47 4.74 10.16
CA LYS A 336 12.87 4.35 8.79
C LYS A 336 11.66 4.05 7.91
N LEU A 337 10.62 3.44 8.46
CA LEU A 337 9.35 3.19 7.73
C LEU A 337 8.59 4.49 7.46
N HIS A 338 8.47 5.36 8.47
CA HIS A 338 7.77 6.64 8.33
C HIS A 338 8.48 7.62 7.39
N GLN A 339 9.79 7.55 7.31
CA GLN A 339 10.62 8.29 6.37
C GLN A 339 10.79 7.59 5.01
N HIS A 340 10.05 6.52 4.76
CA HIS A 340 10.07 5.74 3.51
C HIS A 340 11.43 5.13 3.14
N VAL A 341 12.40 5.09 4.06
CA VAL A 341 13.74 4.53 3.80
C VAL A 341 13.65 3.06 3.38
N ILE A 342 12.97 2.22 4.17
CA ILE A 342 12.83 0.78 3.84
C ILE A 342 12.08 0.54 2.52
N PRO A 343 10.95 1.19 2.22
CA PRO A 343 10.30 1.07 0.92
C PRO A 343 11.19 1.43 -0.27
N VAL A 344 11.97 2.49 -0.15
CA VAL A 344 12.85 2.92 -1.26
C VAL A 344 14.08 2.01 -1.37
N GLU A 345 14.67 1.55 -0.26
CA GLU A 345 15.72 0.51 -0.30
C GLU A 345 15.23 -0.75 -1.03
N ASP A 346 13.99 -1.19 -0.77
CA ASP A 346 13.38 -2.32 -1.48
C ASP A 346 13.21 -2.06 -2.98
N LEU A 347 12.81 -0.84 -3.39
CA LEU A 347 12.73 -0.46 -4.80
C LEU A 347 14.11 -0.51 -5.47
N LEU A 348 15.14 0.07 -4.85
CA LEU A 348 16.50 0.06 -5.38
C LEU A 348 17.03 -1.37 -5.55
N ASP A 349 16.80 -2.24 -4.56
CA ASP A 349 17.17 -3.66 -4.63
C ASP A 349 16.34 -4.41 -5.68
N SER A 350 15.08 -4.03 -5.87
CA SER A 350 14.23 -4.62 -6.91
C SER A 350 14.75 -4.33 -8.32
N ILE A 351 15.25 -3.11 -8.54
CA ILE A 351 15.88 -2.75 -9.83
C ILE A 351 17.18 -3.53 -10.02
N ARG A 352 18.05 -3.59 -8.99
CA ARG A 352 19.35 -4.30 -9.07
C ARG A 352 19.19 -5.78 -9.33
N CYS A 353 18.20 -6.41 -8.68
CA CYS A 353 18.04 -7.86 -8.70
C CYS A 353 16.97 -8.31 -9.70
N ASP A 354 16.45 -7.42 -10.53
CA ASP A 354 15.36 -7.65 -11.46
C ASP A 354 14.19 -8.44 -10.84
N ARG A 355 13.77 -8.03 -9.65
CA ARG A 355 12.61 -8.60 -8.94
C ARG A 355 11.49 -7.58 -8.80
N GLU A 356 10.31 -8.05 -8.45
CA GLU A 356 9.21 -7.14 -8.10
C GLU A 356 9.42 -6.52 -6.70
N PRO A 357 9.07 -5.22 -6.52
CA PRO A 357 9.02 -4.60 -5.20
C PRO A 357 8.00 -5.27 -4.27
N ILE A 358 8.23 -5.18 -2.96
CA ILE A 358 7.32 -5.72 -1.92
C ILE A 358 5.88 -5.22 -2.06
N CYS A 359 5.69 -3.97 -2.48
CA CYS A 359 4.37 -3.43 -2.83
C CYS A 359 4.41 -2.88 -4.25
N GLY A 360 4.53 -3.78 -5.21
CA GLY A 360 4.61 -3.49 -6.64
C GLY A 360 3.24 -3.43 -7.31
N LEU A 361 3.26 -3.60 -8.63
CA LEU A 361 2.08 -3.49 -9.49
C LEU A 361 0.95 -4.44 -9.09
N GLU A 362 1.28 -5.70 -8.74
CA GLU A 362 0.27 -6.70 -8.40
C GLU A 362 -0.37 -6.45 -7.04
N ASP A 363 0.44 -6.15 -6.01
CA ASP A 363 -0.07 -5.90 -4.65
C ASP A 363 -0.90 -4.63 -4.57
N ALA A 364 -0.42 -3.55 -5.19
CA ALA A 364 -1.17 -2.29 -5.27
C ALA A 364 -2.40 -2.42 -6.17
N GLY A 365 -2.28 -3.17 -7.29
CA GLY A 365 -3.40 -3.47 -8.19
C GLY A 365 -4.51 -4.26 -7.50
N ALA A 366 -4.17 -5.30 -6.74
CA ALA A 366 -5.14 -6.04 -5.93
C ALA A 366 -5.89 -5.14 -4.95
N THR A 367 -5.21 -4.14 -4.37
CA THR A 367 -5.84 -3.16 -3.48
C THR A 367 -6.87 -2.30 -4.23
N VAL A 368 -6.53 -1.80 -5.42
CA VAL A 368 -7.48 -1.03 -6.27
C VAL A 368 -8.66 -1.90 -6.70
N GLU A 369 -8.41 -3.17 -7.08
CA GLU A 369 -9.47 -4.14 -7.38
C GLU A 369 -10.42 -4.32 -6.19
N MET A 370 -9.90 -4.45 -4.96
CA MET A 370 -10.70 -4.60 -3.75
C MET A 370 -11.56 -3.37 -3.49
N ILE A 371 -11.01 -2.16 -3.65
CA ILE A 371 -11.74 -0.91 -3.49
C ILE A 371 -12.86 -0.80 -4.52
N CYS A 372 -12.55 -1.01 -5.81
CA CYS A 372 -13.55 -1.00 -6.88
C CYS A 372 -14.61 -2.08 -6.67
N GLY A 373 -14.23 -3.24 -6.12
CA GLY A 373 -15.11 -4.34 -5.80
C GLY A 373 -16.22 -3.97 -4.80
N VAL A 374 -15.91 -3.11 -3.81
CA VAL A 374 -16.90 -2.59 -2.86
C VAL A 374 -18.00 -1.81 -3.58
N PHE A 375 -17.60 -0.85 -4.40
CA PHE A 375 -18.56 0.00 -5.15
C PHE A 375 -19.34 -0.82 -6.18
N GLU A 376 -18.68 -1.73 -6.90
CA GLU A 376 -19.33 -2.57 -7.92
C GLU A 376 -20.32 -3.54 -7.29
N SER A 377 -19.97 -4.17 -6.15
CA SER A 377 -20.87 -5.05 -5.42
C SER A 377 -22.11 -4.30 -4.91
N HIS A 378 -21.90 -3.11 -4.31
CA HIS A 378 -22.99 -2.28 -3.82
C HIS A 378 -23.93 -1.86 -4.96
N ARG A 379 -23.37 -1.35 -6.07
CA ARG A 379 -24.11 -0.92 -7.26
C ARG A 379 -24.98 -2.03 -7.84
N LEU A 380 -24.42 -3.24 -7.95
CA LEU A 380 -25.12 -4.41 -8.51
C LEU A 380 -26.01 -5.12 -7.50
N GLY A 381 -25.92 -4.82 -6.20
CA GLY A 381 -26.66 -5.49 -5.14
C GLY A 381 -26.34 -6.99 -5.01
N ARG A 382 -25.14 -7.40 -5.40
CA ARG A 382 -24.71 -8.80 -5.39
C ARG A 382 -23.20 -8.96 -5.18
N THR A 383 -22.80 -10.18 -4.85
CA THR A 383 -21.38 -10.56 -4.83
C THR A 383 -20.77 -10.43 -6.24
N VAL A 384 -19.60 -9.83 -6.32
CA VAL A 384 -18.78 -9.73 -7.54
C VAL A 384 -17.56 -10.63 -7.44
N LYS A 385 -17.07 -11.08 -8.59
CA LYS A 385 -15.84 -11.87 -8.71
C LYS A 385 -14.69 -11.02 -9.18
N PHE A 386 -13.48 -11.33 -8.74
CA PHE A 386 -12.26 -10.73 -9.23
C PHE A 386 -11.56 -11.62 -10.27
N PRO A 387 -10.88 -11.05 -11.27
CA PRO A 387 -10.85 -9.62 -11.56
C PRO A 387 -12.20 -9.09 -12.03
N LEU A 388 -12.48 -7.80 -11.74
CA LEU A 388 -13.72 -7.16 -12.17
C LEU A 388 -13.78 -7.02 -13.69
N VAL A 389 -14.96 -7.25 -14.27
CA VAL A 389 -15.19 -7.03 -15.72
C VAL A 389 -15.30 -5.53 -16.03
N ASN A 390 -15.96 -4.78 -15.15
CA ASN A 390 -16.04 -3.33 -15.29
C ASN A 390 -14.70 -2.70 -14.87
N ARG A 391 -14.01 -2.06 -15.81
CA ARG A 391 -12.72 -1.41 -15.57
C ARG A 391 -12.84 0.08 -15.31
N ASP A 392 -14.00 0.69 -15.59
CA ASP A 392 -14.28 2.08 -15.24
C ASP A 392 -14.52 2.22 -13.72
N HIS A 393 -14.51 3.46 -13.24
CA HIS A 393 -14.90 3.72 -11.85
C HIS A 393 -16.35 3.27 -11.64
N PRO A 394 -16.64 2.32 -10.71
CA PRO A 394 -17.94 1.67 -10.65
C PRO A 394 -19.11 2.63 -10.44
N LEU A 395 -18.92 3.68 -9.62
CA LEU A 395 -19.96 4.68 -9.38
C LEU A 395 -20.22 5.62 -10.57
N SER A 396 -19.39 5.63 -11.62
CA SER A 396 -19.71 6.36 -12.85
C SER A 396 -20.91 5.76 -13.61
N LYS A 397 -21.18 4.47 -13.36
CA LYS A 397 -22.27 3.69 -13.96
C LYS A 397 -23.40 3.39 -12.97
N PHE A 398 -23.45 4.10 -11.85
CA PHE A 398 -24.47 3.92 -10.84
C PHE A 398 -25.73 4.68 -11.26
N GLY A 399 -26.72 3.95 -11.75
CA GLY A 399 -27.97 4.48 -12.27
C GLY A 399 -28.98 3.40 -12.53
#